data_dfec5a1a9e3498a39652a57d6d7234a8
#
_entry.id   dfec5a1a9e3498a39652a57d6d7234a8
#
_cell.length_a   1.000
_cell.length_b   1.000
_cell.length_c   1.000
_cell.angle_alpha   90.00
_cell.angle_beta   90.00
_cell.angle_gamma   90.00
#
_symmetry.space_group_name_H-M   'P 1'
#
loop_
_entity.id
_entity.type
_entity.pdbx_description
1 polymer ?
#
loop_
_entity_poly.entity_id
_entity_poly.type
_entity_poly.pdbx_seq_one_letter_code
_entity_poly.pdbx_strand_id
1 'polypeptide(L)'
;EEMYIKKRLKPVDKLFIVVEDLTTESYVVSIRPKQSVKSASTIKVPILHAFMIQRFRGNIKEPSKYERQIEEMIRFSSNPSTNTIIKLLGGPKKVQDLLNETKIYKELKLAEVFPADGRTYKNKISAADLNQIFVNIWSNRVIGSEFNLEKNMTASKKMLHLLKLPGHSWLIDRIKAGTCFSSNKSVKIWDKTGFVKGVNGNGGIVEIDTPHGRKAYSIVMFMERDKYHTIIGDATKWSERMAMHMRRISEMTYAFFSNRYESYNKCGRSLLNRFAKLAL
;
A
#
# COMPACT_ATOMS: atom_id res chain seq x y z
N GLU A 1 18.33 6.73 -6.22
CA GLU A 1 17.64 6.14 -5.04
C GLU A 1 18.57 5.24 -4.23
N GLU A 2 19.30 4.32 -4.87
CA GLU A 2 20.20 3.37 -4.19
C GLU A 2 21.30 4.07 -3.37
N MET A 3 21.91 5.12 -3.92
CA MET A 3 22.91 5.93 -3.20
C MET A 3 22.31 6.67 -1.98
N TYR A 4 21.10 7.21 -2.09
CA TYR A 4 20.41 7.83 -0.98
C TYR A 4 20.16 6.83 0.14
N ILE A 5 19.66 5.64 -0.20
CA ILE A 5 19.37 4.57 0.75
C ILE A 5 20.63 4.12 1.49
N LYS A 6 21.72 3.84 0.76
CA LYS A 6 23.00 3.39 1.35
C LYS A 6 23.63 4.42 2.31
N LYS A 7 23.47 5.72 2.02
CA LYS A 7 24.05 6.79 2.85
C LYS A 7 23.21 7.20 4.07
N ARG A 8 21.88 6.93 4.05
CA ARG A 8 20.95 7.49 5.03
C ARG A 8 20.27 6.45 5.92
N LEU A 9 20.18 5.19 5.51
CA LEU A 9 19.65 4.14 6.35
C LEU A 9 20.75 3.46 7.14
N LYS A 10 20.46 3.14 8.42
CA LYS A 10 21.35 2.29 9.20
C LYS A 10 21.32 0.86 8.62
N PRO A 11 22.44 0.11 8.66
CA PRO A 11 22.50 -1.26 8.13
C PRO A 11 21.44 -2.22 8.71
N VAL A 12 20.98 -1.94 9.93
CA VAL A 12 19.94 -2.73 10.63
C VAL A 12 18.51 -2.41 10.18
N ASP A 13 18.31 -1.32 9.42
CA ASP A 13 17.01 -0.92 8.88
C ASP A 13 16.93 -1.36 7.42
N LYS A 14 16.02 -2.27 7.12
CA LYS A 14 15.83 -2.83 5.77
C LYS A 14 14.72 -2.07 5.03
N LEU A 15 14.98 -1.76 3.76
CA LEU A 15 13.98 -1.24 2.83
C LEU A 15 13.53 -2.37 1.90
N PHE A 16 12.22 -2.44 1.70
CA PHE A 16 11.54 -3.26 0.70
C PHE A 16 10.71 -2.31 -0.14
N ILE A 17 10.91 -2.30 -1.45
CA ILE A 17 10.21 -1.36 -2.33
C ILE A 17 9.93 -2.00 -3.68
N VAL A 18 8.72 -1.74 -4.18
CA VAL A 18 8.33 -1.93 -5.58
C VAL A 18 7.69 -0.65 -6.07
N VAL A 19 8.12 -0.18 -7.23
CA VAL A 19 7.47 0.87 -8.01
C VAL A 19 7.24 0.34 -9.41
N GLU A 20 5.98 0.36 -9.86
CA GLU A 20 5.58 -0.10 -11.18
C GLU A 20 4.81 0.99 -11.91
N ASP A 21 5.21 1.25 -13.14
CA ASP A 21 4.51 2.12 -14.05
C ASP A 21 3.28 1.39 -14.60
N LEU A 22 2.09 1.78 -14.16
CA LEU A 22 0.83 1.16 -14.56
C LEU A 22 0.37 1.54 -15.97
N THR A 23 1.08 2.45 -16.63
CA THR A 23 0.82 2.83 -18.01
C THR A 23 1.58 1.93 -18.98
N THR A 24 2.82 1.56 -18.62
CA THR A 24 3.69 0.70 -19.45
C THR A 24 3.83 -0.71 -18.90
N GLU A 25 3.18 -1.02 -17.78
CA GLU A 25 3.24 -2.31 -17.07
C GLU A 25 4.70 -2.75 -16.79
N SER A 26 5.55 -1.79 -16.37
CA SER A 26 6.97 -2.04 -16.17
C SER A 26 7.45 -1.62 -14.78
N TYR A 27 8.32 -2.44 -14.19
CA TYR A 27 8.98 -2.10 -12.93
C TYR A 27 10.00 -0.98 -13.12
N VAL A 28 9.90 0.04 -12.27
CA VAL A 28 10.85 1.17 -12.22
C VAL A 28 11.84 1.00 -11.07
N VAL A 29 11.35 0.50 -9.92
CA VAL A 29 12.19 0.21 -8.75
C VAL A 29 11.78 -1.13 -8.17
N SER A 30 12.77 -1.96 -7.83
CA SER A 30 12.54 -3.28 -7.25
C SER A 30 13.68 -3.64 -6.29
N ILE A 31 13.46 -3.45 -4.97
CA ILE A 31 14.43 -3.78 -3.92
C ILE A 31 13.78 -4.75 -2.94
N ARG A 32 14.34 -5.95 -2.80
CA ARG A 32 13.81 -7.05 -1.97
C ARG A 32 12.31 -7.30 -2.19
N PRO A 33 11.83 -7.34 -3.46
CA PRO A 33 10.39 -7.34 -3.77
C PRO A 33 9.66 -8.54 -3.20
N LYS A 34 10.28 -9.72 -3.23
CA LYS A 34 9.71 -11.01 -2.80
C LYS A 34 10.05 -11.38 -1.36
N GLN A 35 10.88 -10.61 -0.68
CA GLN A 35 11.21 -10.92 0.70
C GLN A 35 10.04 -10.58 1.61
N SER A 36 9.65 -11.55 2.43
CA SER A 36 8.55 -11.42 3.39
C SER A 36 8.90 -10.45 4.51
N VAL A 37 7.99 -9.55 4.83
CA VAL A 37 8.08 -8.54 5.89
C VAL A 37 6.81 -8.59 6.73
N LYS A 38 6.87 -8.15 8.00
CA LYS A 38 5.66 -8.00 8.82
C LYS A 38 4.73 -6.99 8.18
N SER A 39 3.48 -7.39 7.96
CA SER A 39 2.53 -6.61 7.16
C SER A 39 1.96 -5.38 7.89
N ALA A 40 1.92 -5.40 9.21
CA ALA A 40 1.13 -4.46 10.00
C ALA A 40 -0.30 -4.32 9.39
N SER A 41 -0.84 -3.10 9.30
CA SER A 41 -2.20 -2.88 8.76
C SER A 41 -2.28 -2.89 7.22
N THR A 42 -1.19 -3.06 6.48
CA THR A 42 -1.28 -3.16 5.02
C THR A 42 -1.98 -4.45 4.56
N ILE A 43 -1.97 -5.51 5.40
CA ILE A 43 -2.70 -6.77 5.14
C ILE A 43 -4.22 -6.58 5.05
N LYS A 44 -4.75 -5.45 5.51
CA LYS A 44 -6.18 -5.13 5.40
C LYS A 44 -6.63 -4.98 3.93
N VAL A 45 -5.71 -4.69 3.00
CA VAL A 45 -6.01 -4.67 1.56
C VAL A 45 -6.26 -6.08 1.04
N PRO A 46 -5.40 -7.10 1.27
CA PRO A 46 -5.73 -8.50 0.99
C PRO A 46 -7.02 -9.00 1.69
N ILE A 47 -7.28 -8.60 2.93
CA ILE A 47 -8.53 -8.98 3.63
C ILE A 47 -9.75 -8.38 2.92
N LEU A 48 -9.68 -7.11 2.51
CA LEU A 48 -10.72 -6.48 1.69
C LEU A 48 -10.90 -7.22 0.36
N HIS A 49 -9.80 -7.63 -0.28
CA HIS A 49 -9.84 -8.42 -1.52
C HIS A 49 -10.58 -9.74 -1.30
N ALA A 50 -10.27 -10.49 -0.23
CA ALA A 50 -10.98 -11.71 0.12
C ALA A 50 -12.48 -11.48 0.34
N PHE A 51 -12.85 -10.38 1.01
CA PHE A 51 -14.25 -9.98 1.17
C PHE A 51 -14.93 -9.72 -0.17
N MET A 52 -14.27 -9.01 -1.09
CA MET A 52 -14.83 -8.72 -2.42
C MET A 52 -15.04 -10.01 -3.23
N ILE A 53 -14.11 -10.96 -3.22
CA ILE A 53 -14.27 -12.26 -3.88
C ILE A 53 -15.51 -12.98 -3.35
N GLN A 54 -15.64 -13.12 -2.02
CA GLN A 54 -16.76 -13.83 -1.40
C GLN A 54 -18.10 -13.12 -1.63
N ARG A 55 -18.10 -11.78 -1.67
CA ARG A 55 -19.27 -10.99 -2.04
C ARG A 55 -19.74 -11.33 -3.45
N PHE A 56 -18.84 -11.34 -4.43
CA PHE A 56 -19.19 -11.59 -5.83
C PHE A 56 -19.45 -13.08 -6.15
N ARG A 57 -18.95 -14.00 -5.32
CA ARG A 57 -19.34 -15.42 -5.33
C ARG A 57 -20.73 -15.65 -4.72
N GLY A 58 -21.35 -14.65 -4.09
CA GLY A 58 -22.63 -14.78 -3.41
C GLY A 58 -22.56 -15.49 -2.05
N ASN A 59 -21.37 -15.72 -1.51
CA ASN A 59 -21.17 -16.41 -0.24
C ASN A 59 -21.43 -15.54 0.99
N ILE A 60 -21.59 -14.23 0.81
CA ILE A 60 -21.98 -13.29 1.87
C ILE A 60 -23.44 -12.90 1.61
N LYS A 61 -24.37 -13.42 2.45
CA LYS A 61 -25.83 -13.25 2.25
C LYS A 61 -26.24 -11.77 2.22
N GLU A 62 -25.68 -10.93 3.10
CA GLU A 62 -26.07 -9.53 3.24
C GLU A 62 -24.82 -8.65 3.31
N PRO A 63 -24.09 -8.48 2.18
CA PRO A 63 -22.84 -7.74 2.20
C PRO A 63 -22.98 -6.27 2.63
N SER A 64 -24.17 -5.67 2.45
CA SER A 64 -24.48 -4.30 2.89
C SER A 64 -24.37 -4.12 4.40
N LYS A 65 -24.64 -5.15 5.20
CA LYS A 65 -24.47 -5.10 6.67
C LYS A 65 -23.02 -4.86 7.10
N TYR A 66 -22.05 -5.13 6.25
CA TYR A 66 -20.62 -5.01 6.54
C TYR A 66 -19.96 -3.79 5.90
N GLU A 67 -20.73 -2.95 5.20
CA GLU A 67 -20.19 -1.75 4.55
C GLU A 67 -19.46 -0.83 5.55
N ARG A 68 -20.04 -0.63 6.73
CA ARG A 68 -19.41 0.14 7.80
C ARG A 68 -18.09 -0.47 8.25
N GLN A 69 -18.04 -1.79 8.46
CA GLN A 69 -16.83 -2.47 8.92
C GLN A 69 -15.71 -2.42 7.89
N ILE A 70 -16.01 -2.60 6.59
CA ILE A 70 -14.98 -2.48 5.55
C ILE A 70 -14.49 -1.04 5.39
N GLU A 71 -15.35 -0.05 5.57
CA GLU A 71 -14.95 1.37 5.60
C GLU A 71 -14.04 1.65 6.79
N GLU A 72 -14.46 1.30 8.00
CA GLU A 72 -13.66 1.49 9.23
C GLU A 72 -12.31 0.76 9.16
N MET A 73 -12.29 -0.46 8.61
CA MET A 73 -11.08 -1.25 8.41
C MET A 73 -10.06 -0.52 7.53
N ILE A 74 -10.49 0.10 6.47
CA ILE A 74 -9.59 0.77 5.52
C ILE A 74 -9.33 2.21 5.94
N ARG A 75 -10.36 3.00 6.21
CA ARG A 75 -10.28 4.44 6.52
C ARG A 75 -9.56 4.72 7.83
N PHE A 76 -10.02 4.08 8.90
CA PHE A 76 -9.48 4.28 10.25
C PHE A 76 -8.50 3.20 10.68
N SER A 77 -8.26 2.21 9.82
CA SER A 77 -7.42 1.06 10.15
C SER A 77 -7.92 0.28 11.40
N SER A 78 -9.24 0.25 11.62
CA SER A 78 -9.89 -0.37 12.78
C SER A 78 -9.55 -1.87 12.88
N ASN A 79 -8.93 -2.28 13.97
CA ASN A 79 -8.65 -3.69 14.25
C ASN A 79 -9.92 -4.48 14.61
N PRO A 80 -10.86 -3.95 15.44
CA PRO A 80 -12.13 -4.63 15.70
C PRO A 80 -12.92 -4.90 14.41
N SER A 81 -13.05 -3.90 13.53
CA SER A 81 -13.75 -4.05 12.26
C SER A 81 -13.05 -5.04 11.34
N THR A 82 -11.70 -5.07 11.34
CA THR A 82 -10.92 -6.08 10.61
C THR A 82 -11.22 -7.48 11.12
N ASN A 83 -11.22 -7.68 12.45
CA ASN A 83 -11.52 -8.97 13.07
C ASN A 83 -12.95 -9.44 12.77
N THR A 84 -13.91 -8.52 12.70
CA THR A 84 -15.28 -8.82 12.29
C THR A 84 -15.31 -9.38 10.86
N ILE A 85 -14.58 -8.77 9.92
CA ILE A 85 -14.49 -9.25 8.54
C ILE A 85 -13.77 -10.60 8.47
N ILE A 86 -12.65 -10.77 9.18
CA ILE A 86 -11.95 -12.07 9.25
C ILE A 86 -12.86 -13.16 9.78
N LYS A 87 -13.63 -12.89 10.85
CA LYS A 87 -14.60 -13.83 11.44
C LYS A 87 -15.71 -14.18 10.44
N LEU A 88 -16.27 -13.19 9.74
CA LEU A 88 -17.28 -13.40 8.70
C LEU A 88 -16.78 -14.35 7.62
N LEU A 89 -15.50 -14.22 7.22
CA LEU A 89 -14.86 -15.04 6.20
C LEU A 89 -14.37 -16.41 6.71
N GLY A 90 -14.70 -16.79 7.97
CA GLY A 90 -14.40 -18.09 8.56
C GLY A 90 -13.06 -18.19 9.30
N GLY A 91 -12.45 -17.05 9.64
CA GLY A 91 -11.20 -16.96 10.38
C GLY A 91 -9.94 -16.86 9.52
N PRO A 92 -8.76 -16.64 10.16
CA PRO A 92 -7.51 -16.37 9.45
C PRO A 92 -7.14 -17.46 8.43
N LYS A 93 -7.31 -18.75 8.82
CA LYS A 93 -6.99 -19.88 7.94
C LYS A 93 -7.84 -19.87 6.67
N LYS A 94 -9.15 -19.69 6.80
CA LYS A 94 -10.06 -19.66 5.63
C LYS A 94 -9.76 -18.48 4.71
N VAL A 95 -9.44 -17.30 5.27
CA VAL A 95 -9.02 -16.13 4.49
C VAL A 95 -7.71 -16.41 3.79
N GLN A 96 -6.73 -17.04 4.46
CA GLN A 96 -5.46 -17.43 3.83
C GLN A 96 -5.70 -18.40 2.67
N ASP A 97 -6.50 -19.45 2.88
CA ASP A 97 -6.81 -20.45 1.84
C ASP A 97 -7.44 -19.77 0.62
N LEU A 98 -8.41 -18.88 0.83
CA LEU A 98 -9.07 -18.11 -0.23
C LEU A 98 -8.08 -17.21 -0.99
N LEU A 99 -7.17 -16.55 -0.29
CA LEU A 99 -6.16 -15.71 -0.93
C LEU A 99 -5.15 -16.53 -1.72
N ASN A 100 -4.82 -17.74 -1.28
CA ASN A 100 -3.96 -18.67 -2.01
C ASN A 100 -4.59 -19.12 -3.34
N GLU A 101 -5.92 -19.33 -3.37
CA GLU A 101 -6.65 -19.69 -4.59
C GLU A 101 -6.46 -18.65 -5.70
N THR A 102 -6.30 -17.38 -5.35
CA THR A 102 -6.13 -16.30 -6.34
C THR A 102 -4.81 -16.36 -7.08
N LYS A 103 -3.82 -17.09 -6.57
CA LYS A 103 -2.43 -17.17 -7.09
C LYS A 103 -1.69 -15.83 -7.18
N ILE A 104 -2.28 -14.75 -6.68
CA ILE A 104 -1.70 -13.40 -6.63
C ILE A 104 -0.58 -13.34 -5.60
N TYR A 105 -0.86 -13.89 -4.41
CA TYR A 105 0.01 -13.80 -3.25
C TYR A 105 0.94 -15.02 -3.17
N LYS A 106 2.24 -14.76 -3.04
CA LYS A 106 3.27 -15.81 -2.94
C LYS A 106 3.86 -15.89 -1.53
N GLU A 107 4.02 -14.73 -0.89
CA GLU A 107 4.68 -14.58 0.41
C GLU A 107 3.72 -14.09 1.50
N LEU A 108 2.43 -13.90 1.16
CA LEU A 108 1.43 -13.47 2.12
C LEU A 108 1.15 -14.58 3.14
N LYS A 109 1.15 -14.20 4.41
CA LYS A 109 0.73 -15.06 5.53
C LYS A 109 -0.21 -14.29 6.45
N LEU A 110 -1.48 -14.70 6.48
CA LEU A 110 -2.45 -14.26 7.47
C LEU A 110 -2.54 -15.33 8.56
N ALA A 111 -1.80 -15.17 9.64
CA ALA A 111 -1.63 -16.17 10.68
C ALA A 111 -2.42 -15.88 11.95
N GLU A 112 -2.88 -14.65 12.14
CA GLU A 112 -3.55 -14.22 13.36
C GLU A 112 -4.59 -13.13 13.09
N VAL A 113 -5.59 -13.04 13.98
CA VAL A 113 -6.43 -11.85 14.12
C VAL A 113 -5.64 -10.72 14.78
N PHE A 114 -6.15 -9.50 14.71
CA PHE A 114 -5.50 -8.36 15.35
C PHE A 114 -5.76 -8.39 16.86
N PRO A 115 -4.72 -8.54 17.70
CA PRO A 115 -4.88 -8.50 19.14
C PRO A 115 -5.36 -7.13 19.64
N ALA A 116 -5.95 -7.08 20.84
CA ALA A 116 -6.51 -5.85 21.42
C ALA A 116 -5.46 -4.71 21.54
N ASP A 117 -4.21 -5.07 21.83
CA ASP A 117 -3.09 -4.13 21.92
C ASP A 117 -2.52 -3.70 20.55
N GLY A 118 -3.07 -4.22 19.46
CA GLY A 118 -2.67 -3.89 18.09
C GLY A 118 -1.31 -4.47 17.66
N ARG A 119 -0.65 -5.26 18.49
CA ARG A 119 0.69 -5.80 18.23
C ARG A 119 0.65 -7.05 17.36
N THR A 120 0.40 -6.88 16.06
CA THR A 120 0.38 -7.98 15.07
C THR A 120 1.76 -8.15 14.44
N TYR A 121 2.40 -9.29 14.66
CA TYR A 121 3.74 -9.60 14.15
C TYR A 121 3.81 -10.90 13.33
N LYS A 122 2.78 -11.75 13.39
CA LYS A 122 2.74 -13.02 12.67
C LYS A 122 2.21 -12.88 11.24
N ASN A 123 1.43 -11.83 10.98
CA ASN A 123 0.94 -11.53 9.65
C ASN A 123 2.06 -10.93 8.79
N LYS A 124 2.29 -11.51 7.62
CA LYS A 124 3.38 -11.12 6.72
C LYS A 124 2.89 -10.91 5.30
N ILE A 125 3.65 -10.13 4.51
CA ILE A 125 3.43 -9.92 3.08
C ILE A 125 4.76 -9.50 2.45
N SER A 126 4.91 -9.68 1.14
CA SER A 126 6.01 -9.07 0.39
C SER A 126 5.58 -7.75 -0.27
N ALA A 127 6.55 -6.93 -0.65
CA ALA A 127 6.26 -5.71 -1.42
C ALA A 127 5.66 -6.07 -2.79
N ALA A 128 6.11 -7.16 -3.40
CA ALA A 128 5.57 -7.65 -4.67
C ALA A 128 4.11 -8.11 -4.55
N ASP A 129 3.76 -8.86 -3.49
CA ASP A 129 2.38 -9.31 -3.28
C ASP A 129 1.43 -8.13 -3.08
N LEU A 130 1.84 -7.15 -2.26
CA LEU A 130 1.02 -5.95 -2.05
C LEU A 130 0.94 -5.08 -3.31
N ASN A 131 2.00 -5.02 -4.11
CA ASN A 131 1.98 -4.33 -5.39
C ASN A 131 1.01 -4.98 -6.38
N GLN A 132 1.06 -6.31 -6.47
CA GLN A 132 0.23 -7.04 -7.44
C GLN A 132 -1.26 -6.81 -7.22
N ILE A 133 -1.73 -6.70 -5.97
CA ILE A 133 -3.14 -6.40 -5.74
C ILE A 133 -3.49 -4.97 -6.20
N PHE A 134 -2.61 -3.97 -6.03
CA PHE A 134 -2.84 -2.62 -6.56
C PHE A 134 -2.86 -2.59 -8.09
N VAL A 135 -1.97 -3.35 -8.75
CA VAL A 135 -1.99 -3.54 -10.21
C VAL A 135 -3.33 -4.13 -10.65
N ASN A 136 -3.81 -5.18 -9.99
CA ASN A 136 -5.08 -5.83 -10.32
C ASN A 136 -6.30 -4.92 -10.08
N ILE A 137 -6.27 -4.11 -9.03
CA ILE A 137 -7.31 -3.10 -8.78
C ILE A 137 -7.34 -2.09 -9.93
N TRP A 138 -6.17 -1.58 -10.34
CA TRP A 138 -6.07 -0.59 -11.41
C TRP A 138 -6.52 -1.14 -12.77
N SER A 139 -6.12 -2.36 -13.10
CA SER A 139 -6.43 -3.02 -14.37
C SER A 139 -7.80 -3.72 -14.40
N ASN A 140 -8.66 -3.53 -13.38
CA ASN A 140 -9.98 -4.16 -13.28
C ASN A 140 -9.95 -5.69 -13.39
N ARG A 141 -8.99 -6.33 -12.72
CA ARG A 141 -8.81 -7.78 -12.65
C ARG A 141 -8.79 -8.30 -11.20
N VAL A 142 -9.37 -7.52 -10.29
CA VAL A 142 -9.17 -7.71 -8.85
C VAL A 142 -9.78 -8.97 -8.28
N ILE A 143 -10.95 -9.43 -8.78
CA ILE A 143 -11.64 -10.62 -8.24
C ILE A 143 -11.39 -11.89 -9.05
N GLY A 144 -10.59 -11.82 -10.12
CA GLY A 144 -10.17 -12.97 -10.89
C GLY A 144 -10.87 -13.14 -12.22
N SER A 145 -10.33 -14.05 -13.04
CA SER A 145 -10.81 -14.31 -14.40
C SER A 145 -12.11 -15.13 -14.45
N GLU A 146 -12.51 -15.75 -13.33
CA GLU A 146 -13.80 -16.43 -13.20
C GLU A 146 -15.00 -15.46 -13.24
N PHE A 147 -14.76 -14.17 -13.10
CA PHE A 147 -15.78 -13.13 -13.19
C PHE A 147 -15.62 -12.31 -14.46
N ASN A 148 -16.76 -11.89 -15.02
CA ASN A 148 -16.77 -11.01 -16.17
C ASN A 148 -16.14 -9.63 -15.85
N LEU A 149 -15.87 -8.84 -16.90
CA LEU A 149 -15.26 -7.53 -16.78
C LEU A 149 -16.09 -6.56 -15.92
N GLU A 150 -17.42 -6.58 -16.05
CA GLU A 150 -18.31 -5.69 -15.30
C GLU A 150 -18.20 -5.89 -13.78
N LYS A 151 -18.21 -7.15 -13.31
CA LYS A 151 -18.02 -7.50 -11.90
C LYS A 151 -16.64 -7.08 -11.41
N ASN A 152 -15.59 -7.32 -12.19
CA ASN A 152 -14.24 -6.89 -11.86
C ASN A 152 -14.13 -5.37 -11.78
N MET A 153 -14.71 -4.61 -12.72
CA MET A 153 -14.77 -3.14 -12.67
C MET A 153 -15.51 -2.64 -11.44
N THR A 154 -16.65 -3.27 -11.09
CA THR A 154 -17.43 -2.91 -9.89
C THR A 154 -16.62 -3.13 -8.62
N ALA A 155 -15.95 -4.28 -8.50
CA ALA A 155 -15.08 -4.59 -7.38
C ALA A 155 -13.91 -3.59 -7.28
N SER A 156 -13.22 -3.32 -8.39
CA SER A 156 -12.12 -2.36 -8.46
C SER A 156 -12.55 -0.96 -8.07
N LYS A 157 -13.66 -0.46 -8.60
CA LYS A 157 -14.23 0.85 -8.23
C LYS A 157 -14.54 0.94 -6.74
N LYS A 158 -15.12 -0.11 -6.15
CA LYS A 158 -15.40 -0.16 -4.71
C LYS A 158 -14.13 -0.14 -3.88
N MET A 159 -13.11 -0.92 -4.24
CA MET A 159 -11.83 -0.93 -3.55
C MET A 159 -11.10 0.41 -3.68
N LEU A 160 -11.07 1.02 -4.86
CA LEU A 160 -10.54 2.37 -5.06
C LEU A 160 -11.29 3.40 -4.21
N HIS A 161 -12.63 3.35 -4.17
CA HIS A 161 -13.40 4.24 -3.30
C HIS A 161 -12.94 4.14 -1.83
N LEU A 162 -12.84 2.93 -1.30
CA LEU A 162 -12.42 2.70 0.08
C LEU A 162 -10.96 3.14 0.33
N LEU A 163 -10.03 2.86 -0.58
CA LEU A 163 -8.63 3.21 -0.47
C LEU A 163 -8.37 4.74 -0.59
N LYS A 164 -9.33 5.50 -1.12
CA LYS A 164 -9.30 6.96 -1.15
C LYS A 164 -9.69 7.59 0.19
N LEU A 165 -10.49 6.89 1.01
CA LEU A 165 -11.06 7.41 2.26
C LEU A 165 -10.04 7.74 3.37
N PRO A 166 -8.86 7.06 3.51
CA PRO A 166 -7.88 7.44 4.51
C PRO A 166 -7.53 8.92 4.41
N GLY A 167 -7.74 9.63 5.54
CA GLY A 167 -7.47 11.05 5.63
C GLY A 167 -5.99 11.37 5.41
N HIS A 168 -5.68 12.64 5.14
CA HIS A 168 -4.33 13.15 5.12
C HIS A 168 -3.86 13.48 6.53
N SER A 169 -2.70 12.94 6.95
CA SER A 169 -2.04 13.30 8.20
C SER A 169 -0.53 13.23 8.00
N TRP A 170 0.15 14.33 8.22
CA TRP A 170 1.59 14.39 8.07
C TRP A 170 2.34 13.38 8.95
N LEU A 171 1.77 12.96 10.08
CA LEU A 171 2.36 11.97 10.98
C LEU A 171 2.39 10.55 10.39
N ILE A 172 1.33 10.17 9.67
CA ILE A 172 1.14 8.80 9.17
C ILE A 172 1.33 8.69 7.66
N ASP A 173 1.25 9.78 6.91
CA ASP A 173 1.40 9.77 5.46
C ASP A 173 2.84 9.57 5.03
N ARG A 174 3.03 8.72 4.04
CA ARG A 174 4.31 8.45 3.39
C ARG A 174 4.20 8.79 1.90
N ILE A 175 3.35 8.07 1.16
CA ILE A 175 3.11 8.32 -0.26
C ILE A 175 2.49 9.69 -0.46
N LYS A 176 1.40 10.00 0.23
CA LYS A 176 0.69 11.28 0.10
C LYS A 176 1.56 12.49 0.40
N ALA A 177 2.39 12.39 1.46
CA ALA A 177 3.27 13.50 1.84
C ALA A 177 4.44 13.71 0.86
N GLY A 178 4.82 12.70 0.09
CA GLY A 178 5.84 12.79 -0.96
C GLY A 178 5.30 13.23 -2.32
N THR A 179 3.99 13.39 -2.44
CA THR A 179 3.35 13.93 -3.64
C THR A 179 2.79 15.32 -3.34
N CYS A 180 2.50 16.10 -4.33
CA CYS A 180 1.88 17.41 -4.12
C CYS A 180 0.36 17.32 -3.86
N PHE A 181 -0.11 16.22 -3.29
CA PHE A 181 -1.51 15.91 -3.08
C PHE A 181 -2.28 17.00 -2.30
N SER A 182 -1.66 17.58 -1.27
CA SER A 182 -2.28 18.63 -0.46
C SER A 182 -2.45 19.98 -1.18
N SER A 183 -1.63 20.22 -2.22
CA SER A 183 -1.60 21.47 -2.97
C SER A 183 -2.14 21.34 -4.40
N ASN A 184 -2.46 20.11 -4.85
CA ASN A 184 -2.81 19.87 -6.25
C ASN A 184 -3.96 18.87 -6.41
N LYS A 185 -5.09 19.34 -6.93
CA LYS A 185 -6.27 18.53 -7.25
C LYS A 185 -6.05 17.54 -8.43
N SER A 186 -4.98 17.70 -9.20
CA SER A 186 -4.64 16.82 -10.33
C SER A 186 -3.98 15.50 -9.92
N VAL A 187 -3.66 15.32 -8.63
CA VAL A 187 -3.11 14.08 -8.11
C VAL A 187 -4.17 13.32 -7.34
N LYS A 188 -4.40 12.06 -7.69
CA LYS A 188 -5.27 11.17 -6.92
C LYS A 188 -4.46 10.04 -6.33
N ILE A 189 -4.74 9.69 -5.08
CA ILE A 189 -4.02 8.66 -4.35
C ILE A 189 -5.01 7.73 -3.67
N TRP A 190 -4.74 6.45 -3.81
CA TRP A 190 -5.44 5.33 -3.17
C TRP A 190 -4.40 4.51 -2.44
N ASP A 191 -4.39 4.57 -1.11
CA ASP A 191 -3.32 3.94 -0.35
C ASP A 191 -3.78 3.31 0.96
N LYS A 192 -2.94 2.45 1.50
CA LYS A 192 -3.07 1.90 2.85
C LYS A 192 -1.74 1.96 3.57
N THR A 193 -1.76 2.59 4.72
CA THR A 193 -0.61 2.60 5.64
C THR A 193 -0.67 1.44 6.63
N GLY A 194 0.48 1.04 7.13
CA GLY A 194 0.62 0.06 8.21
C GLY A 194 1.76 0.43 9.13
N PHE A 195 1.53 0.28 10.44
CA PHE A 195 2.55 0.53 11.44
C PHE A 195 2.43 -0.46 12.60
N VAL A 196 3.57 -0.96 13.03
CA VAL A 196 3.80 -1.65 14.30
C VAL A 196 5.25 -1.42 14.72
N LYS A 197 5.59 -1.55 16.00
CA LYS A 197 6.98 -1.32 16.44
C LYS A 197 7.97 -2.11 15.57
N GLY A 198 8.91 -1.40 14.95
CA GLY A 198 9.92 -1.97 14.06
C GLY A 198 9.45 -2.22 12.63
N VAL A 199 8.23 -1.83 12.26
CA VAL A 199 7.75 -1.89 10.87
C VAL A 199 6.97 -0.64 10.53
N ASN A 200 7.27 -0.07 9.37
CA ASN A 200 6.54 1.02 8.78
C ASN A 200 6.28 0.69 7.31
N GLY A 201 5.02 0.64 6.90
CA GLY A 201 4.60 0.24 5.56
C GLY A 201 3.60 1.19 4.95
N ASN A 202 3.63 1.34 3.63
CA ASN A 202 2.62 2.02 2.84
C ASN A 202 2.62 1.44 1.43
N GLY A 203 1.45 1.18 0.89
CA GLY A 203 1.28 0.79 -0.50
C GLY A 203 0.09 1.49 -1.11
N GLY A 204 0.17 1.80 -2.40
CA GLY A 204 -0.91 2.49 -3.09
C GLY A 204 -0.68 2.76 -4.56
N ILE A 205 -1.67 3.41 -5.15
CA ILE A 205 -1.68 3.90 -6.53
C ILE A 205 -1.66 5.42 -6.50
N VAL A 206 -0.87 6.01 -7.37
CA VAL A 206 -0.81 7.46 -7.61
C VAL A 206 -1.18 7.72 -9.06
N GLU A 207 -2.26 8.46 -9.30
CA GLU A 207 -2.68 8.94 -10.61
C GLU A 207 -2.29 10.41 -10.76
N ILE A 208 -1.73 10.75 -11.88
CA ILE A 208 -1.31 12.11 -12.25
C ILE A 208 -1.95 12.53 -13.58
N ASP A 209 -2.44 13.75 -13.65
CA ASP A 209 -2.93 14.34 -14.87
C ASP A 209 -1.79 14.89 -15.72
N THR A 210 -1.80 14.58 -17.02
CA THR A 210 -0.77 14.97 -17.96
C THR A 210 -1.41 15.47 -19.26
N PRO A 211 -0.65 16.17 -20.14
CA PRO A 211 -1.12 16.55 -21.48
C PRO A 211 -1.59 15.35 -22.33
N HIS A 212 -1.05 14.16 -22.03
CA HIS A 212 -1.36 12.91 -22.73
C HIS A 212 -2.38 12.05 -22.00
N GLY A 213 -3.28 12.68 -21.20
CA GLY A 213 -4.26 12.00 -20.37
C GLY A 213 -3.70 11.57 -19.02
N ARG A 214 -4.51 10.80 -18.27
CA ARG A 214 -4.14 10.31 -16.93
C ARG A 214 -3.12 9.20 -16.99
N LYS A 215 -2.06 9.31 -16.21
CA LYS A 215 -1.02 8.29 -16.04
C LYS A 215 -0.99 7.84 -14.58
N ALA A 216 -0.58 6.62 -14.33
CA ALA A 216 -0.54 6.10 -12.97
C ALA A 216 0.68 5.22 -12.73
N TYR A 217 1.09 5.17 -11.47
CA TYR A 217 2.05 4.20 -10.97
C TYR A 217 1.59 3.62 -9.64
N SER A 218 1.99 2.41 -9.35
CA SER A 218 1.91 1.85 -8.01
C SER A 218 3.23 2.01 -7.28
N ILE A 219 3.15 2.21 -5.97
CA ILE A 219 4.31 2.28 -5.09
C ILE A 219 4.00 1.53 -3.80
N VAL A 220 4.85 0.57 -3.45
CA VAL A 220 4.78 -0.16 -2.19
C VAL A 220 6.12 -0.07 -1.50
N MET A 221 6.11 0.34 -0.25
CA MET A 221 7.31 0.50 0.57
C MET A 221 7.12 -0.10 1.95
N PHE A 222 8.13 -0.82 2.43
CA PHE A 222 8.26 -1.19 3.83
C PHE A 222 9.66 -0.83 4.33
N MET A 223 9.70 -0.34 5.57
CA MET A 223 10.92 -0.21 6.37
C MET A 223 10.78 -1.13 7.57
N GLU A 224 11.73 -2.06 7.75
CA GLU A 224 11.71 -3.01 8.85
C GLU A 224 13.05 -3.04 9.60
N ARG A 225 12.95 -3.14 10.92
CA ARG A 225 14.04 -3.55 11.79
C ARG A 225 13.69 -4.91 12.39
N ASP A 226 14.34 -5.99 11.94
CA ASP A 226 14.06 -7.37 12.37
C ASP A 226 14.08 -7.52 13.88
N LYS A 227 15.14 -7.01 14.49
CA LYS A 227 15.30 -6.99 15.95
C LYS A 227 14.66 -5.72 16.53
N TYR A 228 13.33 -5.60 16.40
CA TYR A 228 12.60 -4.41 16.85
C TYR A 228 12.76 -4.10 18.35
N HIS A 229 13.09 -5.10 19.18
CA HIS A 229 13.42 -4.92 20.59
C HIS A 229 14.71 -4.09 20.79
N THR A 230 15.60 -4.04 19.78
CA THR A 230 16.81 -3.20 19.81
C THR A 230 16.54 -1.73 19.51
N ILE A 231 15.28 -1.35 19.24
CA ILE A 231 14.89 0.06 19.17
C ILE A 231 14.88 0.60 20.60
N ILE A 232 15.98 1.24 20.98
CA ILE A 232 16.13 1.89 22.30
C ILE A 232 15.36 3.20 22.28
N GLY A 233 14.62 3.46 23.36
CA GLY A 233 13.82 4.67 23.51
C GLY A 233 12.47 4.60 22.79
N ASP A 234 11.98 5.76 22.39
CA ASP A 234 10.64 5.88 21.79
C ASP A 234 10.57 5.27 20.39
N ALA A 235 9.77 4.20 20.24
CA ALA A 235 9.52 3.57 18.97
C ALA A 235 8.87 4.54 17.95
N THR A 236 8.19 5.58 18.43
CA THR A 236 7.59 6.63 17.60
C THR A 236 8.68 7.39 16.85
N LYS A 237 9.78 7.76 17.51
CA LYS A 237 10.92 8.44 16.87
C LYS A 237 11.59 7.62 15.77
N TRP A 238 11.67 6.29 15.95
CA TRP A 238 12.15 5.41 14.88
C TRP A 238 11.18 5.43 13.70
N SER A 239 9.87 5.28 13.97
CA SER A 239 8.84 5.28 12.96
C SER A 239 8.79 6.59 12.17
N GLU A 240 8.92 7.73 12.84
CA GLU A 240 8.97 9.06 12.20
C GLU A 240 10.15 9.18 11.25
N ARG A 241 11.36 8.73 11.66
CA ARG A 241 12.53 8.72 10.76
C ARG A 241 12.28 7.84 9.55
N MET A 242 11.72 6.64 9.73
CA MET A 242 11.41 5.75 8.60
C MET A 242 10.34 6.37 7.69
N ALA A 243 9.33 7.01 8.27
CA ALA A 243 8.33 7.74 7.50
C ALA A 243 8.94 8.88 6.68
N MET A 244 9.91 9.63 7.23
CA MET A 244 10.63 10.65 6.46
C MET A 244 11.39 10.07 5.27
N HIS A 245 12.07 8.92 5.43
CA HIS A 245 12.74 8.26 4.31
C HIS A 245 11.72 7.82 3.25
N MET A 246 10.60 7.23 3.65
CA MET A 246 9.54 6.83 2.72
C MET A 246 8.93 8.03 1.97
N ARG A 247 8.75 9.18 2.66
CA ARG A 247 8.31 10.44 2.01
C ARG A 247 9.30 10.89 0.95
N ARG A 248 10.61 10.87 1.26
CA ARG A 248 11.66 11.24 0.30
C ARG A 248 11.69 10.32 -0.91
N ILE A 249 11.53 9.01 -0.70
CA ILE A 249 11.42 8.05 -1.81
C ILE A 249 10.19 8.36 -2.66
N SER A 250 9.04 8.62 -2.03
CA SER A 250 7.83 9.02 -2.73
C SER A 250 7.98 10.33 -3.50
N GLU A 251 8.67 11.34 -2.94
CA GLU A 251 9.00 12.59 -3.63
C GLU A 251 9.82 12.33 -4.91
N MET A 252 10.87 11.52 -4.80
CA MET A 252 11.72 11.19 -5.95
C MET A 252 10.94 10.42 -7.02
N THR A 253 10.12 9.44 -6.59
CA THR A 253 9.28 8.67 -7.50
C THR A 253 8.26 9.57 -8.21
N TYR A 254 7.58 10.45 -7.45
CA TYR A 254 6.63 11.39 -8.01
C TYR A 254 7.29 12.36 -9.00
N ALA A 255 8.46 12.90 -8.66
CA ALA A 255 9.23 13.77 -9.54
C ALA A 255 9.65 13.06 -10.84
N PHE A 256 10.08 11.79 -10.75
CA PHE A 256 10.42 10.98 -11.91
C PHE A 256 9.22 10.82 -12.85
N PHE A 257 8.06 10.40 -12.35
CA PHE A 257 6.86 10.21 -13.18
C PHE A 257 6.30 11.53 -13.73
N SER A 258 6.31 12.59 -12.90
CA SER A 258 5.88 13.93 -13.31
C SER A 258 6.73 14.47 -14.48
N ASN A 259 8.04 14.19 -14.48
CA ASN A 259 8.92 14.54 -15.58
C ASN A 259 8.73 13.63 -16.80
N ARG A 260 8.68 12.30 -16.56
CA ARG A 260 8.51 11.30 -17.63
C ARG A 260 7.26 11.54 -18.47
N TYR A 261 6.17 11.95 -17.81
CA TYR A 261 4.85 12.15 -18.43
C TYR A 261 4.46 13.62 -18.61
N GLU A 262 5.40 14.54 -18.42
CA GLU A 262 5.18 15.98 -18.62
C GLU A 262 3.96 16.50 -17.84
N SER A 263 3.81 16.05 -16.58
CA SER A 263 2.69 16.45 -15.75
C SER A 263 2.49 17.97 -15.72
N TYR A 264 1.24 18.42 -15.67
CA TYR A 264 0.89 19.83 -15.42
C TYR A 264 1.38 20.35 -14.07
N ASN A 265 1.80 19.47 -13.21
CA ASN A 265 2.19 19.79 -11.84
C ASN A 265 3.61 20.36 -11.76
N LYS A 266 3.70 21.68 -11.55
CA LYS A 266 4.99 22.38 -11.33
C LYS A 266 5.78 21.87 -10.11
N CYS A 267 5.09 21.32 -9.10
CA CYS A 267 5.72 20.76 -7.90
C CYS A 267 6.68 19.59 -8.22
N GLY A 268 6.29 18.67 -9.09
CA GLY A 268 7.16 17.58 -9.52
C GLY A 268 8.44 18.06 -10.19
N ARG A 269 8.35 19.07 -11.05
CA ARG A 269 9.52 19.68 -11.72
C ARG A 269 10.47 20.38 -10.73
N SER A 270 9.93 21.08 -9.74
CA SER A 270 10.74 21.72 -8.68
C SER A 270 11.49 20.71 -7.83
N LEU A 271 10.90 19.53 -7.57
CA LEU A 271 11.55 18.45 -6.82
C LEU A 271 12.74 17.87 -7.59
N LEU A 272 12.62 17.62 -8.89
CA LEU A 272 13.75 17.14 -9.74
C LEU A 272 14.96 18.09 -9.69
N ASN A 273 14.72 19.39 -9.76
CA ASN A 273 15.79 20.39 -9.66
C ASN A 273 16.49 20.40 -8.29
N ARG A 274 15.77 20.09 -7.21
CA ARG A 274 16.35 19.91 -5.88
C ARG A 274 17.21 18.64 -5.80
N PHE A 275 16.78 17.54 -6.41
CA PHE A 275 17.52 16.28 -6.40
C PHE A 275 18.74 16.31 -7.33
N ALA A 276 18.66 16.97 -8.48
CA ALA A 276 19.81 17.18 -9.35
C ALA A 276 20.95 17.97 -8.63
N LYS A 277 20.60 18.95 -7.80
CA LYS A 277 21.57 19.70 -6.96
C LYS A 277 22.14 18.91 -5.78
N LEU A 278 21.52 17.81 -5.38
CA LEU A 278 22.00 16.94 -4.28
C LEU A 278 22.82 15.75 -4.79
N ALA A 279 22.82 15.51 -6.10
CA ALA A 279 23.58 14.45 -6.77
C ALA A 279 24.94 14.90 -7.29
N LEU A 280 25.20 16.22 -7.33
CA LEU A 280 26.49 16.87 -7.58
C LEU A 280 27.17 17.16 -6.24
#